data_d2128a7650740238b2e3fc90ab37a6f8
#
_entry.id   d2128a7650740238b2e3fc90ab37a6f8
#
_cell.length_a   1.000
_cell.length_b   1.000
_cell.length_c   1.000
_cell.angle_alpha   90.00
_cell.angle_beta   90.00
_cell.angle_gamma   90.00
#
_symmetry.space_group_name_H-M   'P 1'
#
loop_
_entity.id
_entity.type
_entity.pdbx_description
1 polymer ?
#
loop_
_entity_poly.entity_id
_entity_poly.type
_entity_poly.pdbx_seq_one_letter_code
_entity_poly.pdbx_strand_id
1 'polypeptide(L)'
;MDNKIFLLGLFLLSVANVKAQTQTQTDSLTMETMLHNLPEVMVKGSRPIVKAERGMLSYNMPLLLKQLPADNAYEALTRIPGVSDATGSISFSGNEVTLIINGQATTLTQEQLAERLKAMPAARLAKAEVMLSAPARYHVRGMAINIVTKDYAGTHQLSGQIIGGLAQTKYANGFGNLYFSMQRGKFGLDAQYKLVNGNSYGESSRIANHPLGNNRIHYNDETGQKSFGITHDYRLGMNYAFSKNHRLDVAYTGQWDRTTSNSHTTGSSISGMHSGSHKYLHNVDVNYALPFGLTLSGSYTYYRTPQQQALDGTMTAENKNETERSLTSGSEQTINKWMFTADQTHSLANGWGLSYGVKGQFTSNKSYQTTIDKDGTILPEGTSSVDNSERIWNIYAGFSKQINKSISLEASVAAEQYHSPIWDKWRVYPTLNALWNISDNHLLNLSFSSNSEFPSYWSTMSNVFYSSTYTEIH
;
A
#
# COMPACT_ATOMS: atom_id res chain seq x y z
N MET A 1 -0.77 28.29 -40.73
CA MET A 1 -0.89 27.22 -41.71
C MET A 1 0.08 26.15 -41.29
N ASP A 2 -0.29 25.02 -40.66
CA ASP A 2 -1.22 24.00 -41.03
C ASP A 2 -1.82 23.26 -39.83
N ASN A 3 -3.10 23.01 -39.95
CA ASN A 3 -3.94 22.20 -39.09
C ASN A 3 -3.53 20.73 -39.18
N LYS A 4 -3.37 20.06 -38.01
CA LYS A 4 -3.51 18.60 -37.93
C LYS A 4 -4.47 18.24 -36.79
N ILE A 5 -5.71 18.18 -37.12
CA ILE A 5 -6.76 17.19 -36.95
C ILE A 5 -6.55 16.27 -35.74
N PHE A 6 -7.31 16.58 -34.69
CA PHE A 6 -7.65 15.68 -33.60
C PHE A 6 -8.70 14.67 -34.12
N LEU A 7 -8.32 13.41 -34.20
CA LEU A 7 -9.27 12.33 -34.46
C LEU A 7 -9.88 11.94 -33.11
N LEU A 8 -11.04 12.50 -32.83
CA LEU A 8 -11.91 12.09 -31.72
C LEU A 8 -12.62 10.80 -32.18
N GLY A 9 -12.22 9.67 -31.64
CA GLY A 9 -12.92 8.39 -31.83
C GLY A 9 -14.24 8.41 -31.06
N LEU A 10 -15.32 8.70 -31.76
CA LEU A 10 -16.68 8.60 -31.28
C LEU A 10 -17.04 7.12 -31.15
N PHE A 11 -17.04 6.59 -29.92
CA PHE A 11 -17.66 5.29 -29.66
C PHE A 11 -19.17 5.47 -29.61
N LEU A 12 -19.82 5.02 -30.65
CA LEU A 12 -21.27 4.91 -30.74
C LEU A 12 -21.78 3.89 -29.72
N LEU A 13 -22.40 4.37 -28.66
CA LEU A 13 -23.27 3.58 -27.80
C LEU A 13 -24.52 3.18 -28.60
N SER A 14 -24.61 1.93 -28.99
CA SER A 14 -25.85 1.33 -29.49
C SER A 14 -26.82 1.18 -28.32
N VAL A 15 -27.79 2.08 -28.28
CA VAL A 15 -28.94 1.98 -27.37
C VAL A 15 -29.82 0.84 -27.85
N ALA A 16 -29.79 -0.29 -27.19
CA ALA A 16 -30.78 -1.34 -27.39
C ALA A 16 -32.12 -0.88 -26.81
N ASN A 17 -33.10 -0.66 -27.68
CA ASN A 17 -34.47 -0.40 -27.30
C ASN A 17 -35.10 -1.64 -26.65
N VAL A 18 -35.21 -1.62 -25.33
CA VAL A 18 -36.06 -2.58 -24.63
C VAL A 18 -37.48 -2.07 -24.66
N LYS A 19 -38.33 -2.69 -25.49
CA LYS A 19 -39.76 -2.47 -25.44
C LYS A 19 -40.31 -3.13 -24.18
N ALA A 20 -40.79 -2.32 -23.25
CA ALA A 20 -41.61 -2.77 -22.15
C ALA A 20 -43.00 -3.16 -22.69
N GLN A 21 -43.32 -4.44 -22.63
CA GLN A 21 -44.70 -4.91 -22.84
C GLN A 21 -45.48 -4.73 -21.54
N THR A 22 -46.40 -3.76 -21.56
CA THR A 22 -47.39 -3.62 -20.52
C THR A 22 -48.49 -4.66 -20.77
N GLN A 23 -48.52 -5.72 -20.01
CA GLN A 23 -49.68 -6.60 -19.94
C GLN A 23 -50.48 -6.26 -18.69
N THR A 24 -51.57 -5.58 -18.92
CA THR A 24 -52.63 -5.38 -17.92
C THR A 24 -53.50 -6.62 -17.96
N GLN A 25 -53.35 -7.47 -16.97
CA GLN A 25 -54.36 -8.51 -16.67
C GLN A 25 -54.88 -8.24 -15.25
N THR A 26 -56.13 -7.83 -15.22
CA THR A 26 -56.94 -7.69 -14.04
C THR A 26 -57.53 -9.08 -13.76
N ASP A 27 -56.90 -9.85 -12.86
CA ASP A 27 -57.55 -11.00 -12.29
C ASP A 27 -57.84 -10.74 -10.81
N SER A 28 -59.12 -10.67 -10.52
CA SER A 28 -59.67 -10.65 -9.17
C SER A 28 -59.53 -12.01 -8.54
N LEU A 29 -58.39 -12.32 -7.93
CA LEU A 29 -58.22 -13.47 -7.08
C LEU A 29 -58.80 -13.16 -5.70
N THR A 30 -59.76 -13.97 -5.29
CA THR A 30 -60.41 -13.93 -3.96
C THR A 30 -59.38 -14.14 -2.87
N MET A 31 -59.53 -13.43 -1.75
CA MET A 31 -58.61 -13.42 -0.59
C MET A 31 -58.33 -14.80 0.00
N GLU A 32 -59.16 -15.80 -0.26
CA GLU A 32 -59.02 -17.18 0.19
C GLU A 32 -57.96 -18.00 -0.59
N THR A 33 -57.73 -17.66 -1.87
CA THR A 33 -56.70 -18.27 -2.69
C THR A 33 -55.32 -17.69 -2.44
N MET A 34 -55.20 -16.48 -1.88
CA MET A 34 -53.94 -15.85 -1.49
C MET A 34 -53.35 -16.49 -0.22
N LEU A 35 -54.16 -17.01 0.68
CA LEU A 35 -53.68 -17.66 1.92
C LEU A 35 -53.09 -19.06 1.71
N HIS A 36 -53.40 -19.74 0.60
CA HIS A 36 -52.88 -21.08 0.32
C HIS A 36 -51.62 -21.11 -0.55
N ASN A 37 -51.22 -19.96 -1.12
CA ASN A 37 -50.04 -19.83 -1.97
C ASN A 37 -49.01 -18.82 -1.42
N LEU A 38 -48.91 -18.65 -0.10
CA LEU A 38 -47.73 -17.99 0.47
C LEU A 38 -46.55 -18.93 0.22
N PRO A 39 -45.55 -18.49 -0.61
CA PRO A 39 -44.35 -19.30 -0.71
C PRO A 39 -43.77 -19.38 0.69
N GLU A 40 -43.42 -20.61 1.08
CA GLU A 40 -42.67 -20.87 2.29
C GLU A 40 -41.57 -19.83 2.41
N VAL A 41 -41.69 -18.91 3.36
CA VAL A 41 -40.67 -17.87 3.58
C VAL A 41 -39.48 -18.62 4.12
N MET A 42 -38.65 -19.06 3.20
CA MET A 42 -37.34 -19.56 3.53
C MET A 42 -36.56 -18.40 4.12
N VAL A 43 -36.54 -18.25 5.44
CA VAL A 43 -35.68 -17.32 6.14
C VAL A 43 -34.26 -17.78 5.84
N LYS A 44 -33.72 -17.32 4.71
CA LYS A 44 -32.28 -17.41 4.45
C LYS A 44 -31.64 -16.56 5.51
N GLY A 45 -31.13 -17.19 6.56
CA GLY A 45 -30.36 -16.51 7.57
C GLY A 45 -29.31 -15.65 6.85
N SER A 46 -29.37 -14.33 7.04
CA SER A 46 -28.40 -13.41 6.43
C SER A 46 -27.02 -13.79 6.96
N ARG A 47 -26.11 -14.13 6.07
CA ARG A 47 -24.72 -14.37 6.47
C ARG A 47 -24.19 -13.07 7.07
N PRO A 48 -23.62 -13.11 8.30
CA PRO A 48 -23.10 -11.89 8.91
C PRO A 48 -21.97 -11.30 8.05
N ILE A 49 -21.93 -9.97 7.94
CA ILE A 49 -20.88 -9.24 7.20
C ILE A 49 -19.55 -9.41 7.91
N VAL A 50 -19.56 -9.40 9.24
CA VAL A 50 -18.37 -9.58 10.08
C VAL A 50 -18.51 -10.84 10.93
N LYS A 51 -17.42 -11.57 11.05
CA LYS A 51 -17.28 -12.72 11.95
C LYS A 51 -16.01 -12.57 12.77
N ALA A 52 -16.11 -13.00 14.00
CA ALA A 52 -14.97 -13.10 14.87
C ALA A 52 -14.42 -14.54 14.80
N GLU A 53 -13.23 -14.69 14.23
CA GLU A 53 -12.60 -16.00 14.04
C GLU A 53 -11.10 -15.91 14.41
N ARG A 54 -10.62 -16.85 15.24
CA ARG A 54 -9.19 -16.97 15.62
C ARG A 54 -8.55 -15.64 16.08
N GLY A 55 -9.25 -14.89 16.94
CA GLY A 55 -8.74 -13.62 17.44
C GLY A 55 -8.74 -12.46 16.43
N MET A 56 -9.41 -12.60 15.29
CA MET A 56 -9.48 -11.61 14.21
C MET A 56 -10.93 -11.27 13.87
N LEU A 57 -11.16 -10.05 13.39
CA LEU A 57 -12.41 -9.64 12.78
C LEU A 57 -12.37 -9.91 11.28
N SER A 58 -13.09 -10.92 10.82
CA SER A 58 -13.14 -11.31 9.41
C SER A 58 -14.38 -10.72 8.72
N TYR A 59 -14.16 -9.73 7.86
CA TYR A 59 -15.19 -9.08 7.07
C TYR A 59 -15.40 -9.79 5.74
N ASN A 60 -16.63 -10.16 5.43
CA ASN A 60 -17.01 -10.69 4.12
C ASN A 60 -17.11 -9.52 3.13
N MET A 61 -16.08 -9.32 2.32
CA MET A 61 -16.01 -8.16 1.42
C MET A 61 -17.10 -8.17 0.35
N PRO A 62 -17.48 -9.31 -0.29
CA PRO A 62 -18.61 -9.33 -1.22
C PRO A 62 -19.95 -8.88 -0.61
N LEU A 63 -20.20 -9.18 0.66
CA LEU A 63 -21.42 -8.74 1.34
C LEU A 63 -21.33 -7.26 1.75
N LEU A 64 -20.17 -6.83 2.25
CA LEU A 64 -19.94 -5.42 2.61
C LEU A 64 -20.08 -4.51 1.38
N LEU A 65 -19.46 -4.89 0.26
CA LEU A 65 -19.45 -4.10 -0.97
C LEU A 65 -20.80 -4.06 -1.71
N LYS A 66 -21.73 -4.96 -1.39
CA LYS A 66 -23.13 -4.83 -1.84
C LYS A 66 -23.84 -3.65 -1.19
N GLN A 67 -23.49 -3.32 0.06
CA GLN A 67 -24.09 -2.22 0.81
C GLN A 67 -23.30 -0.91 0.62
N LEU A 68 -21.97 -1.00 0.55
CA LEU A 68 -21.04 0.13 0.44
C LEU A 68 -20.09 -0.13 -0.75
N PRO A 69 -20.50 0.20 -1.98
CA PRO A 69 -19.68 -0.03 -3.17
C PRO A 69 -18.33 0.67 -3.13
N ALA A 70 -17.34 0.06 -3.76
CA ALA A 70 -16.01 0.60 -3.97
C ALA A 70 -15.46 0.11 -5.33
N ASP A 71 -14.66 0.91 -5.98
CA ASP A 71 -14.10 0.61 -7.30
C ASP A 71 -12.85 -0.27 -7.20
N ASN A 72 -12.02 -0.04 -6.21
CA ASN A 72 -10.76 -0.72 -6.00
C ASN A 72 -10.61 -1.28 -4.59
N ALA A 73 -9.62 -2.16 -4.42
CA ALA A 73 -9.41 -2.86 -3.15
C ALA A 73 -8.99 -1.89 -2.01
N TYR A 74 -8.25 -0.84 -2.30
CA TYR A 74 -7.86 0.16 -1.31
C TYR A 74 -9.07 0.89 -0.75
N GLU A 75 -9.92 1.41 -1.62
CA GLU A 75 -11.19 2.05 -1.23
C GLU A 75 -12.11 1.07 -0.49
N ALA A 76 -12.15 -0.19 -0.91
CA ALA A 76 -12.94 -1.21 -0.24
C ALA A 76 -12.54 -1.40 1.23
N LEU A 77 -11.25 -1.24 1.59
CA LEU A 77 -10.80 -1.29 2.97
C LEU A 77 -11.36 -0.14 3.80
N THR A 78 -11.47 1.05 3.25
CA THR A 78 -12.05 2.21 3.98
C THR A 78 -13.56 2.08 4.24
N ARG A 79 -14.23 1.10 3.62
CA ARG A 79 -15.63 0.73 3.93
C ARG A 79 -15.75 -0.13 5.19
N ILE A 80 -14.64 -0.65 5.72
CA ILE A 80 -14.63 -1.41 6.97
C ILE A 80 -14.77 -0.43 8.14
N PRO A 81 -15.71 -0.64 9.07
CA PRO A 81 -15.86 0.23 10.24
C PRO A 81 -14.56 0.36 11.02
N GLY A 82 -14.17 1.59 11.33
CA GLY A 82 -12.93 1.91 12.04
C GLY A 82 -11.69 2.03 11.15
N VAL A 83 -11.76 1.67 9.88
CA VAL A 83 -10.67 1.89 8.91
C VAL A 83 -10.80 3.27 8.29
N SER A 84 -9.73 4.01 8.24
CA SER A 84 -9.67 5.35 7.63
C SER A 84 -8.38 5.53 6.83
N ASP A 85 -8.45 6.48 5.90
CA ASP A 85 -7.31 6.99 5.13
C ASP A 85 -7.22 8.51 5.39
N ALA A 86 -6.49 8.90 6.43
CA ALA A 86 -6.40 10.31 6.81
C ALA A 86 -5.17 11.02 6.22
N THR A 87 -4.12 10.27 5.89
CA THR A 87 -2.82 10.81 5.47
C THR A 87 -2.22 10.09 4.25
N GLY A 88 -3.07 9.41 3.46
CA GLY A 88 -2.63 8.57 2.34
C GLY A 88 -2.18 7.16 2.76
N SER A 89 -2.34 6.81 4.04
CA SER A 89 -2.11 5.47 4.57
C SER A 89 -3.33 4.96 5.34
N ILE A 90 -3.55 3.64 5.26
CA ILE A 90 -4.64 2.98 5.98
C ILE A 90 -4.32 2.93 7.47
N SER A 91 -5.28 3.37 8.27
CA SER A 91 -5.25 3.27 9.73
C SER A 91 -6.52 2.58 10.26
N PHE A 92 -6.44 2.01 11.46
CA PHE A 92 -7.60 1.44 12.14
C PHE A 92 -7.74 2.09 13.52
N SER A 93 -8.89 2.72 13.77
CA SER A 93 -9.16 3.47 15.01
C SER A 93 -8.04 4.47 15.35
N GLY A 94 -7.49 5.14 14.33
CA GLY A 94 -6.42 6.13 14.49
C GLY A 94 -5.00 5.55 14.64
N ASN A 95 -4.85 4.23 14.65
CA ASN A 95 -3.54 3.58 14.72
C ASN A 95 -3.10 3.12 13.34
N GLU A 96 -1.81 3.20 13.06
CA GLU A 96 -1.21 2.65 11.85
C GLU A 96 -1.37 1.13 11.79
N VAL A 97 -1.67 0.60 10.62
CA VAL A 97 -1.83 -0.83 10.39
C VAL A 97 -0.90 -1.33 9.29
N THR A 98 -0.37 -2.52 9.48
CA THR A 98 0.39 -3.22 8.44
C THR A 98 -0.56 -3.96 7.49
N LEU A 99 -0.47 -3.67 6.20
CA LEU A 99 -1.23 -4.39 5.17
C LEU A 99 -0.52 -5.70 4.80
N ILE A 100 -1.30 -6.76 4.65
CA ILE A 100 -0.84 -8.11 4.27
C ILE A 100 -1.75 -8.61 3.15
N ILE A 101 -1.24 -9.36 2.21
CA ILE A 101 -2.04 -9.94 1.13
C ILE A 101 -1.93 -11.47 1.18
N ASN A 102 -3.08 -12.15 1.26
CA ASN A 102 -3.20 -13.62 1.31
C ASN A 102 -2.35 -14.27 2.42
N GLY A 103 -2.24 -13.59 3.56
CA GLY A 103 -1.51 -14.09 4.72
C GLY A 103 0.00 -13.97 4.63
N GLN A 104 0.52 -13.28 3.61
CA GLN A 104 1.95 -13.23 3.34
C GLN A 104 2.52 -11.83 3.53
N ALA A 105 3.61 -11.77 4.29
CA ALA A 105 4.45 -10.58 4.31
C ALA A 105 5.15 -10.41 2.94
N THR A 106 5.38 -9.18 2.55
CA THR A 106 6.07 -8.82 1.31
C THR A 106 7.25 -7.89 1.60
N THR A 107 8.15 -7.76 0.66
CA THR A 107 9.25 -6.79 0.72
C THR A 107 8.85 -5.39 0.25
N LEU A 108 7.62 -5.23 -0.26
CA LEU A 108 7.05 -3.93 -0.62
C LEU A 108 6.80 -3.08 0.62
N THR A 109 6.94 -1.76 0.50
CA THR A 109 6.53 -0.82 1.55
C THR A 109 5.00 -0.72 1.62
N GLN A 110 4.48 -0.10 2.70
CA GLN A 110 3.03 0.07 2.86
C GLN A 110 2.45 0.97 1.77
N GLU A 111 3.19 1.99 1.33
CA GLU A 111 2.80 2.87 0.24
C GLU A 111 2.74 2.11 -1.11
N GLN A 112 3.73 1.26 -1.38
CA GLN A 112 3.77 0.43 -2.58
C GLN A 112 2.62 -0.60 -2.58
N LEU A 113 2.29 -1.17 -1.41
CA LEU A 113 1.11 -2.02 -1.25
C LEU A 113 -0.19 -1.25 -1.45
N ALA A 114 -0.29 -0.04 -0.92
CA ALA A 114 -1.46 0.83 -1.12
C ALA A 114 -1.69 1.11 -2.61
N GLU A 115 -0.63 1.45 -3.36
CA GLU A 115 -0.74 1.66 -4.81
C GLU A 115 -1.15 0.38 -5.56
N ARG A 116 -0.63 -0.78 -5.15
CA ARG A 116 -1.07 -2.08 -5.67
C ARG A 116 -2.58 -2.32 -5.42
N LEU A 117 -3.08 -1.97 -4.24
CA LEU A 117 -4.50 -2.12 -3.88
C LEU A 117 -5.39 -1.12 -4.62
N LYS A 118 -4.94 0.12 -4.82
CA LYS A 118 -5.65 1.12 -5.62
C LYS A 118 -5.85 0.69 -7.08
N ALA A 119 -4.95 -0.15 -7.58
CA ALA A 119 -5.04 -0.67 -8.92
C ALA A 119 -5.79 -2.03 -9.01
N MET A 120 -6.05 -2.71 -7.88
CA MET A 120 -6.78 -3.99 -7.83
C MET A 120 -8.29 -3.74 -7.73
N PRO A 121 -9.14 -4.36 -8.60
CA PRO A 121 -10.58 -4.26 -8.48
C PRO A 121 -11.11 -4.75 -7.12
N ALA A 122 -12.04 -4.01 -6.51
CA ALA A 122 -12.68 -4.40 -5.26
C ALA A 122 -13.38 -5.79 -5.35
N ALA A 123 -13.88 -6.13 -6.53
CA ALA A 123 -14.51 -7.42 -6.81
C ALA A 123 -13.58 -8.63 -6.59
N ARG A 124 -12.26 -8.43 -6.56
CA ARG A 124 -11.28 -9.50 -6.27
C ARG A 124 -11.21 -9.87 -4.80
N LEU A 125 -11.74 -9.06 -3.91
CA LEU A 125 -11.70 -9.31 -2.48
C LEU A 125 -12.68 -10.40 -2.09
N ALA A 126 -12.19 -11.39 -1.32
CA ALA A 126 -13.01 -12.38 -0.64
C ALA A 126 -13.34 -11.93 0.78
N LYS A 127 -12.32 -11.57 1.54
CA LYS A 127 -12.44 -11.10 2.92
C LYS A 127 -11.28 -10.15 3.30
N ALA A 128 -11.51 -9.37 4.34
CA ALA A 128 -10.48 -8.63 5.03
C ALA A 128 -10.48 -9.05 6.50
N GLU A 129 -9.31 -9.40 7.02
CA GLU A 129 -9.13 -9.85 8.40
C GLU A 129 -8.40 -8.75 9.17
N VAL A 130 -9.13 -8.08 10.06
CA VAL A 130 -8.58 -7.03 10.93
C VAL A 130 -8.07 -7.66 12.21
N MET A 131 -6.79 -7.45 12.49
CA MET A 131 -6.07 -7.97 13.65
C MET A 131 -5.61 -6.81 14.51
N LEU A 132 -6.04 -6.73 15.77
CA LEU A 132 -5.56 -5.75 16.74
C LEU A 132 -4.12 -6.05 17.20
N SER A 133 -3.76 -7.32 17.15
CA SER A 133 -2.41 -7.82 17.37
C SER A 133 -2.17 -8.96 16.37
N ALA A 134 -1.30 -8.73 15.39
CA ALA A 134 -1.00 -9.74 14.38
C ALA A 134 -0.28 -10.94 15.01
N PRO A 135 -0.81 -12.16 14.86
CA PRO A 135 -0.10 -13.37 15.27
C PRO A 135 1.25 -13.51 14.55
N ALA A 136 2.23 -14.10 15.23
CA ALA A 136 3.59 -14.20 14.73
C ALA A 136 3.73 -14.91 13.36
N ARG A 137 2.76 -15.78 13.00
CA ARG A 137 2.71 -16.47 11.69
C ARG A 137 2.60 -15.54 10.48
N TYR A 138 2.23 -14.28 10.68
CA TYR A 138 2.18 -13.30 9.60
C TYR A 138 3.50 -12.54 9.42
N HIS A 139 4.49 -12.79 10.29
CA HIS A 139 5.80 -12.11 10.28
C HIS A 139 5.75 -10.59 10.33
N VAL A 140 4.65 -10.04 10.82
CA VAL A 140 4.42 -8.61 11.07
C VAL A 140 4.04 -8.40 12.54
N ARG A 141 4.06 -7.16 13.00
CA ARG A 141 3.80 -6.82 14.40
C ARG A 141 2.76 -5.73 14.51
N GLY A 142 2.16 -5.62 15.71
CA GLY A 142 1.13 -4.63 15.97
C GLY A 142 -0.17 -4.94 15.23
N MET A 143 -0.90 -3.91 14.89
CA MET A 143 -2.15 -4.02 14.14
C MET A 143 -1.89 -4.36 12.67
N ALA A 144 -2.73 -5.22 12.09
CA ALA A 144 -2.61 -5.58 10.68
C ALA A 144 -3.99 -5.83 10.05
N ILE A 145 -4.06 -5.65 8.73
CA ILE A 145 -5.20 -6.05 7.92
C ILE A 145 -4.71 -7.02 6.86
N ASN A 146 -5.16 -8.27 6.94
CA ASN A 146 -4.89 -9.27 5.92
C ASN A 146 -6.01 -9.26 4.87
N ILE A 147 -5.64 -8.95 3.66
CA ILE A 147 -6.50 -8.87 2.49
C ILE A 147 -6.46 -10.21 1.79
N VAL A 148 -7.58 -10.93 1.82
CA VAL A 148 -7.69 -12.24 1.15
C VAL A 148 -8.43 -12.08 -0.17
N THR A 149 -7.78 -12.45 -1.24
CA THR A 149 -8.36 -12.44 -2.59
C THR A 149 -9.19 -13.69 -2.85
N LYS A 150 -10.15 -13.58 -3.76
CA LYS A 150 -10.96 -14.73 -4.18
C LYS A 150 -10.09 -15.80 -4.84
N ASP A 151 -10.30 -17.04 -4.44
CA ASP A 151 -9.73 -18.21 -5.11
C ASP A 151 -10.72 -18.73 -6.14
N TYR A 152 -10.28 -18.79 -7.38
CA TYR A 152 -11.06 -19.31 -8.51
C TYR A 152 -10.52 -20.65 -9.03
N ALA A 153 -9.61 -21.29 -8.31
CA ALA A 153 -9.06 -22.57 -8.72
C ALA A 153 -10.17 -23.62 -8.97
N GLY A 154 -10.06 -24.35 -10.07
CA GLY A 154 -11.06 -25.32 -10.51
C GLY A 154 -12.23 -24.73 -11.31
N THR A 155 -12.31 -23.42 -11.51
CA THR A 155 -13.34 -22.75 -12.30
C THR A 155 -12.85 -22.38 -13.70
N HIS A 156 -13.79 -21.98 -14.57
CA HIS A 156 -13.50 -21.32 -15.84
C HIS A 156 -14.08 -19.92 -15.76
N GLN A 157 -13.20 -18.92 -15.60
CA GLN A 157 -13.62 -17.54 -15.44
C GLN A 157 -12.68 -16.60 -16.21
N LEU A 158 -13.29 -15.63 -16.85
CA LEU A 158 -12.62 -14.50 -17.47
C LEU A 158 -13.23 -13.22 -16.90
N SER A 159 -12.42 -12.30 -16.45
CA SER A 159 -12.87 -11.00 -15.99
C SER A 159 -11.89 -9.92 -16.36
N GLY A 160 -12.41 -8.73 -16.59
CA GLY A 160 -11.61 -7.54 -16.89
C GLY A 160 -12.30 -6.30 -16.37
N GLN A 161 -11.52 -5.27 -16.11
CA GLN A 161 -12.01 -3.96 -15.72
C GLN A 161 -11.14 -2.88 -16.35
N ILE A 162 -11.79 -1.84 -16.85
CA ILE A 162 -11.16 -0.63 -17.33
C ILE A 162 -11.74 0.51 -16.52
N ILE A 163 -10.89 1.29 -15.87
CA ILE A 163 -11.27 2.48 -15.12
C ILE A 163 -10.42 3.63 -15.63
N GLY A 164 -11.03 4.79 -15.86
CA GLY A 164 -10.33 6.01 -16.18
C GLY A 164 -10.94 7.19 -15.44
N GLY A 165 -10.13 8.17 -15.11
CA GLY A 165 -10.56 9.38 -14.45
C GLY A 165 -9.78 10.59 -14.96
N LEU A 166 -10.46 11.71 -15.05
CA LEU A 166 -9.89 13.01 -15.37
C LEU A 166 -10.27 13.99 -14.26
N ALA A 167 -9.31 14.79 -13.86
CA ALA A 167 -9.51 15.87 -12.89
C ALA A 167 -8.85 17.14 -13.42
N GLN A 168 -9.51 18.28 -13.25
CA GLN A 168 -8.98 19.59 -13.60
C GLN A 168 -8.83 20.41 -12.31
N THR A 169 -7.60 20.74 -11.99
CA THR A 169 -7.25 21.79 -11.03
C THR A 169 -6.64 22.96 -11.81
N LYS A 170 -5.50 23.49 -11.43
CA LYS A 170 -4.73 24.41 -12.31
C LYS A 170 -4.22 23.70 -13.57
N TYR A 171 -3.92 22.39 -13.46
CA TYR A 171 -3.51 21.53 -14.57
C TYR A 171 -4.44 20.33 -14.68
N ALA A 172 -4.55 19.80 -15.91
CA ALA A 172 -5.27 18.57 -16.15
C ALA A 172 -4.49 17.38 -15.59
N ASN A 173 -5.20 16.51 -14.88
CA ASN A 173 -4.71 15.26 -14.32
C ASN A 173 -5.57 14.12 -14.80
N GLY A 174 -5.02 12.93 -14.85
CA GLY A 174 -5.79 11.78 -15.27
C GLY A 174 -5.13 10.47 -14.93
N PHE A 175 -5.93 9.43 -14.90
CA PHE A 175 -5.44 8.07 -14.77
C PHE A 175 -6.22 7.10 -15.65
N GLY A 176 -5.56 6.02 -16.03
CA GLY A 176 -6.17 4.85 -16.67
C GLY A 176 -5.69 3.59 -15.96
N ASN A 177 -6.60 2.67 -15.66
CA ASN A 177 -6.29 1.38 -15.07
C ASN A 177 -6.95 0.28 -15.89
N LEU A 178 -6.15 -0.71 -16.29
CA LEU A 178 -6.56 -1.91 -16.97
C LEU A 178 -6.29 -3.10 -16.06
N TYR A 179 -7.28 -3.92 -15.85
CA TYR A 179 -7.17 -5.15 -15.12
C TYR A 179 -7.74 -6.31 -15.94
N PHE A 180 -7.02 -7.41 -15.96
CA PHE A 180 -7.41 -8.65 -16.63
C PHE A 180 -7.16 -9.82 -15.69
N SER A 181 -8.08 -10.79 -15.63
CA SER A 181 -7.90 -12.02 -14.90
C SER A 181 -8.57 -13.19 -15.61
N MET A 182 -7.84 -14.26 -15.76
CA MET A 182 -8.31 -15.51 -16.37
C MET A 182 -8.03 -16.67 -15.39
N GLN A 183 -9.02 -17.53 -15.23
CA GLN A 183 -8.84 -18.83 -14.56
C GLN A 183 -9.32 -19.91 -15.51
N ARG A 184 -8.52 -20.93 -15.74
CA ARG A 184 -8.86 -22.10 -16.54
C ARG A 184 -8.46 -23.37 -15.81
N GLY A 185 -9.41 -23.95 -15.08
CA GLY A 185 -9.16 -25.12 -14.23
C GLY A 185 -8.09 -24.83 -13.19
N LYS A 186 -6.95 -25.51 -13.27
CA LYS A 186 -5.84 -25.39 -12.31
C LYS A 186 -4.96 -24.16 -12.53
N PHE A 187 -5.00 -23.54 -13.70
CA PHE A 187 -4.15 -22.41 -14.09
C PHE A 187 -4.90 -21.09 -13.99
N GLY A 188 -4.29 -20.11 -13.36
CA GLY A 188 -4.78 -18.74 -13.29
C GLY A 188 -3.70 -17.73 -13.71
N LEU A 189 -4.15 -16.66 -14.35
CA LEU A 189 -3.35 -15.52 -14.79
C LEU A 189 -4.07 -14.24 -14.40
N ASP A 190 -3.37 -13.27 -13.87
CA ASP A 190 -3.85 -11.91 -13.71
C ASP A 190 -2.80 -10.91 -14.23
N ALA A 191 -3.27 -9.88 -14.90
CA ALA A 191 -2.45 -8.79 -15.42
C ALA A 191 -3.10 -7.45 -15.07
N GLN A 192 -2.27 -6.47 -14.78
CA GLN A 192 -2.70 -5.14 -14.40
C GLN A 192 -1.73 -4.11 -14.95
N TYR A 193 -2.28 -3.00 -15.44
CA TYR A 193 -1.50 -1.83 -15.82
C TYR A 193 -2.26 -0.57 -15.43
N LYS A 194 -1.58 0.35 -14.74
CA LYS A 194 -2.11 1.65 -14.35
C LYS A 194 -1.15 2.74 -14.83
N LEU A 195 -1.70 3.74 -15.47
CA LEU A 195 -1.02 4.97 -15.87
C LEU A 195 -1.64 6.13 -15.09
N VAL A 196 -0.78 6.94 -14.46
CA VAL A 196 -1.20 8.17 -13.79
C VAL A 196 -0.41 9.33 -14.38
N ASN A 197 -1.11 10.37 -14.80
CA ASN A 197 -0.55 11.70 -15.09
C ASN A 197 -0.99 12.62 -13.95
N GLY A 198 -0.04 12.94 -13.04
CA GLY A 198 -0.27 13.74 -11.84
C GLY A 198 0.48 15.07 -11.94
N ASN A 199 -0.29 16.16 -12.10
CA ASN A 199 0.26 17.51 -12.17
C ASN A 199 -0.28 18.32 -10.99
N SER A 200 0.60 19.10 -10.35
CA SER A 200 0.22 19.91 -9.21
C SER A 200 0.79 21.31 -9.31
N TYR A 201 0.11 22.22 -8.64
CA TYR A 201 0.58 23.56 -8.38
C TYR A 201 0.31 23.91 -6.92
N GLY A 202 1.30 24.44 -6.25
CA GLY A 202 1.22 24.93 -4.88
C GLY A 202 1.79 26.34 -4.78
N GLU A 203 1.21 27.13 -3.89
CA GLU A 203 1.75 28.42 -3.46
C GLU A 203 1.90 28.37 -1.95
N SER A 204 3.01 28.90 -1.46
CA SER A 204 3.26 29.03 -0.03
C SER A 204 3.88 30.38 0.26
N SER A 205 3.48 31.01 1.36
CA SER A 205 4.15 32.20 1.90
C SER A 205 4.83 31.85 3.21
N ARG A 206 6.02 32.39 3.39
CA ARG A 206 6.80 32.21 4.60
C ARG A 206 7.21 33.54 5.17
N ILE A 207 6.74 33.82 6.38
CA ILE A 207 7.19 34.96 7.18
C ILE A 207 7.92 34.40 8.40
N ALA A 208 9.18 34.75 8.55
CA ALA A 208 9.99 34.27 9.66
C ALA A 208 10.98 35.34 10.12
N ASN A 209 11.27 35.34 11.42
CA ASN A 209 12.30 36.18 12.03
C ASN A 209 13.35 35.24 12.65
N HIS A 210 14.55 35.24 12.12
CA HIS A 210 15.65 34.43 12.63
C HIS A 210 16.63 35.31 13.39
N PRO A 211 16.93 35.02 14.66
CA PRO A 211 18.04 35.68 15.36
C PRO A 211 19.36 35.15 14.82
N LEU A 212 20.24 36.06 14.40
CA LEU A 212 21.59 35.75 13.95
C LEU A 212 22.57 36.61 14.79
N GLY A 213 23.07 36.08 15.88
CA GLY A 213 23.86 36.84 16.86
C GLY A 213 23.04 37.99 17.45
N ASN A 214 23.52 39.23 17.28
CA ASN A 214 22.82 40.44 17.72
C ASN A 214 21.81 41.00 16.71
N ASN A 215 21.75 40.41 15.52
CA ASN A 215 20.86 40.85 14.42
C ASN A 215 19.65 39.93 14.30
N ARG A 216 18.54 40.45 13.75
CA ARG A 216 17.37 39.69 13.34
C ARG A 216 17.22 39.78 11.84
N ILE A 217 17.15 38.64 11.18
CA ILE A 217 16.84 38.59 9.74
C ILE A 217 15.34 38.33 9.62
N HIS A 218 14.65 39.21 8.94
CA HIS A 218 13.24 39.11 8.61
C HIS A 218 13.10 38.55 7.19
N TYR A 219 12.41 37.41 7.08
CA TYR A 219 12.07 36.78 5.81
C TYR A 219 10.59 36.98 5.52
N ASN A 220 10.29 37.39 4.32
CA ASN A 220 8.94 37.41 3.76
C ASN A 220 9.04 36.94 2.32
N ASP A 221 8.83 35.66 2.11
CA ASP A 221 9.00 34.98 0.84
C ASP A 221 7.69 34.36 0.37
N GLU A 222 7.44 34.45 -0.93
CA GLU A 222 6.36 33.76 -1.63
C GLU A 222 6.97 32.77 -2.62
N THR A 223 6.54 31.49 -2.53
CA THR A 223 7.04 30.44 -3.40
C THR A 223 5.88 29.81 -4.18
N GLY A 224 6.01 29.85 -5.50
CA GLY A 224 5.15 29.10 -6.40
C GLY A 224 5.86 27.84 -6.88
N GLN A 225 5.24 26.67 -6.78
CA GLN A 225 5.79 25.40 -7.22
C GLN A 225 4.87 24.71 -8.22
N LYS A 226 5.45 24.23 -9.31
CA LYS A 226 4.79 23.40 -10.34
C LYS A 226 5.46 22.04 -10.37
N SER A 227 4.65 20.98 -10.30
CA SER A 227 5.17 19.61 -10.43
C SER A 227 4.39 18.86 -11.51
N PHE A 228 5.12 18.08 -12.31
CA PHE A 228 4.59 17.23 -13.38
C PHE A 228 5.10 15.81 -13.15
N GLY A 229 4.20 14.86 -13.09
CA GLY A 229 4.54 13.47 -12.85
C GLY A 229 3.82 12.52 -13.79
N ILE A 230 4.50 11.44 -14.15
CA ILE A 230 3.91 10.31 -14.85
C ILE A 230 4.36 9.04 -14.16
N THR A 231 3.39 8.18 -13.82
CA THR A 231 3.64 6.91 -13.14
C THR A 231 3.01 5.78 -13.93
N HIS A 232 3.79 4.73 -14.13
CA HIS A 232 3.38 3.47 -14.72
C HIS A 232 3.51 2.38 -13.66
N ASP A 233 2.40 1.76 -13.27
CA ASP A 233 2.36 0.59 -12.42
C ASP A 233 1.91 -0.61 -13.23
N TYR A 234 2.61 -1.74 -13.10
CA TYR A 234 2.27 -2.96 -13.81
C TYR A 234 2.47 -4.19 -12.94
N ARG A 235 1.60 -5.17 -13.12
CA ARG A 235 1.66 -6.45 -12.42
C ARG A 235 1.26 -7.59 -13.34
N LEU A 236 1.98 -8.69 -13.20
CA LEU A 236 1.65 -9.97 -13.81
C LEU A 236 1.68 -11.04 -12.71
N GLY A 237 0.58 -11.76 -12.52
CA GLY A 237 0.48 -12.84 -11.55
C GLY A 237 0.06 -14.13 -12.24
N MET A 238 0.66 -15.23 -11.82
CA MET A 238 0.32 -16.58 -12.27
C MET A 238 0.11 -17.47 -11.06
N ASN A 239 -0.85 -18.36 -11.14
CA ASN A 239 -1.05 -19.37 -10.12
C ASN A 239 -1.36 -20.74 -10.75
N TYR A 240 -0.91 -21.78 -10.07
CA TYR A 240 -1.21 -23.16 -10.45
C TYR A 240 -1.59 -23.98 -9.22
N ALA A 241 -2.84 -24.49 -9.22
CA ALA A 241 -3.35 -25.35 -8.16
C ALA A 241 -3.17 -26.81 -8.56
N PHE A 242 -2.16 -27.48 -7.98
CA PHE A 242 -1.95 -28.92 -8.17
C PHE A 242 -3.09 -29.72 -7.57
N SER A 243 -3.52 -29.32 -6.35
CA SER A 243 -4.68 -29.82 -5.63
C SER A 243 -5.26 -28.74 -4.71
N LYS A 244 -6.31 -29.03 -3.94
CA LYS A 244 -6.97 -28.06 -3.04
C LYS A 244 -6.02 -27.35 -2.07
N ASN A 245 -5.00 -28.06 -1.55
CA ASN A 245 -4.04 -27.53 -0.57
C ASN A 245 -2.60 -27.51 -1.13
N HIS A 246 -2.44 -27.63 -2.44
CA HIS A 246 -1.13 -27.64 -3.09
C HIS A 246 -1.14 -26.65 -4.24
N ARG A 247 -0.48 -25.51 -4.05
CA ARG A 247 -0.58 -24.38 -4.95
C ARG A 247 0.77 -23.63 -5.06
N LEU A 248 1.09 -23.19 -6.26
CA LEU A 248 2.17 -22.28 -6.56
C LEU A 248 1.59 -20.96 -7.07
N ASP A 249 1.99 -19.86 -6.46
CA ASP A 249 1.70 -18.50 -6.91
C ASP A 249 3.01 -17.78 -7.20
N VAL A 250 3.09 -17.10 -8.34
CA VAL A 250 4.22 -16.28 -8.74
C VAL A 250 3.68 -14.95 -9.21
N ALA A 251 4.27 -13.84 -8.75
CA ALA A 251 3.87 -12.52 -9.19
C ALA A 251 5.09 -11.63 -9.42
N TYR A 252 5.00 -10.83 -10.47
CA TYR A 252 5.90 -9.72 -10.74
C TYR A 252 5.13 -8.42 -10.64
N THR A 253 5.68 -7.44 -9.91
CA THR A 253 5.15 -6.09 -9.78
C THR A 253 6.25 -5.11 -10.14
N GLY A 254 5.94 -4.12 -10.96
CA GLY A 254 6.87 -3.07 -11.32
C GLY A 254 6.23 -1.70 -11.28
N GLN A 255 7.06 -0.69 -11.03
CA GLN A 255 6.69 0.72 -11.11
C GLN A 255 7.81 1.48 -11.80
N TRP A 256 7.43 2.36 -12.69
CA TRP A 256 8.27 3.41 -13.24
C TRP A 256 7.59 4.75 -13.04
N ASP A 257 8.32 5.67 -12.45
CA ASP A 257 7.86 7.02 -12.15
C ASP A 257 8.87 8.04 -12.63
N ARG A 258 8.38 9.14 -13.17
CA ARG A 258 9.15 10.33 -13.47
C ARG A 258 8.42 11.55 -12.94
N THR A 259 9.11 12.34 -12.11
CA THR A 259 8.58 13.58 -11.59
C THR A 259 9.57 14.71 -11.87
N THR A 260 9.04 15.84 -12.30
CA THR A 260 9.79 17.08 -12.50
C THR A 260 9.10 18.19 -11.74
N SER A 261 9.84 18.96 -10.96
CA SER A 261 9.32 20.10 -10.20
C SER A 261 10.13 21.35 -10.47
N ASN A 262 9.42 22.46 -10.61
CA ASN A 262 10.01 23.80 -10.72
C ASN A 262 9.38 24.68 -9.65
N SER A 263 10.20 25.33 -8.84
CA SER A 263 9.74 26.34 -7.90
C SER A 263 10.43 27.67 -8.17
N HIS A 264 9.72 28.73 -7.87
CA HIS A 264 10.21 30.09 -7.95
C HIS A 264 9.81 30.82 -6.67
N THR A 265 10.81 31.38 -5.99
CA THR A 265 10.63 32.14 -4.74
C THR A 265 10.94 33.63 -5.02
N THR A 266 10.10 34.47 -4.48
CA THR A 266 10.23 35.94 -4.53
C THR A 266 10.02 36.52 -3.14
N GLY A 267 10.61 37.66 -2.87
CA GLY A 267 10.52 38.36 -1.59
C GLY A 267 11.89 38.72 -1.04
N SER A 268 12.17 38.34 0.18
CA SER A 268 13.49 38.55 0.82
C SER A 268 14.57 37.70 0.18
N SER A 269 14.22 36.65 -0.50
CA SER A 269 15.07 35.87 -1.40
C SER A 269 14.45 35.79 -2.79
N ILE A 270 15.31 35.70 -3.80
CA ILE A 270 14.88 35.39 -5.17
C ILE A 270 15.61 34.12 -5.56
N SER A 271 14.85 33.04 -5.79
CA SER A 271 15.45 31.78 -6.22
C SER A 271 14.57 30.99 -7.18
N GLY A 272 15.24 30.28 -8.07
CA GLY A 272 14.64 29.24 -8.91
C GLY A 272 15.20 27.87 -8.51
N MET A 273 14.33 26.89 -8.36
CA MET A 273 14.75 25.52 -8.14
C MET A 273 14.12 24.61 -9.21
N HIS A 274 14.95 23.79 -9.81
CA HIS A 274 14.53 22.72 -10.70
C HIS A 274 14.93 21.39 -10.11
N SER A 275 13.98 20.46 -10.02
CA SER A 275 14.28 19.10 -9.60
C SER A 275 13.64 18.05 -10.51
N GLY A 276 14.34 16.95 -10.70
CA GLY A 276 13.88 15.80 -11.44
C GLY A 276 14.19 14.52 -10.68
N SER A 277 13.24 13.61 -10.66
CA SER A 277 13.43 12.28 -10.07
C SER A 277 12.84 11.20 -10.95
N HIS A 278 13.43 10.03 -10.89
CA HIS A 278 12.88 8.79 -11.42
C HIS A 278 12.79 7.76 -10.30
N LYS A 279 11.80 6.89 -10.37
CA LYS A 279 11.69 5.72 -9.50
C LYS A 279 11.54 4.47 -10.34
N TYR A 280 12.30 3.46 -10.00
CA TYR A 280 12.27 2.14 -10.60
C TYR A 280 12.05 1.13 -9.49
N LEU A 281 10.95 0.39 -9.56
CA LEU A 281 10.64 -0.69 -8.63
C LEU A 281 10.44 -1.98 -9.42
N HIS A 282 11.07 -3.04 -8.99
CA HIS A 282 10.85 -4.39 -9.48
C HIS A 282 10.70 -5.30 -8.26
N ASN A 283 9.59 -6.00 -8.17
CA ASN A 283 9.33 -6.96 -7.11
C ASN A 283 8.89 -8.29 -7.72
N VAL A 284 9.43 -9.37 -7.20
CA VAL A 284 9.02 -10.74 -7.52
C VAL A 284 8.61 -11.42 -6.23
N ASP A 285 7.41 -11.95 -6.19
CA ASP A 285 6.88 -12.76 -5.09
C ASP A 285 6.62 -14.19 -5.58
N VAL A 286 7.06 -15.17 -4.81
CA VAL A 286 6.80 -16.60 -5.03
C VAL A 286 6.21 -17.16 -3.75
N ASN A 287 5.12 -17.90 -3.86
CA ASN A 287 4.50 -18.59 -2.75
C ASN A 287 4.16 -20.03 -3.15
N TYR A 288 4.61 -20.99 -2.36
CA TYR A 288 4.39 -22.41 -2.59
C TYR A 288 3.78 -23.06 -1.35
N ALA A 289 2.48 -23.30 -1.42
CA ALA A 289 1.74 -24.03 -0.39
C ALA A 289 1.75 -25.51 -0.68
N LEU A 290 2.14 -26.33 0.28
CA LEU A 290 2.24 -27.77 0.22
C LEU A 290 1.06 -28.44 0.97
N PRO A 291 0.62 -29.65 0.57
CA PRO A 291 -0.61 -30.27 1.08
C PRO A 291 -0.57 -30.60 2.58
N PHE A 292 0.61 -30.73 3.17
CA PHE A 292 0.79 -31.06 4.59
C PHE A 292 0.88 -29.81 5.50
N GLY A 293 0.54 -28.61 4.97
CA GLY A 293 0.47 -27.37 5.74
C GLY A 293 1.76 -26.56 5.79
N LEU A 294 2.81 -26.96 5.04
CA LEU A 294 4.02 -26.15 4.85
C LEU A 294 3.80 -25.13 3.73
N THR A 295 4.15 -23.90 4.00
CA THR A 295 4.18 -22.81 3.02
C THR A 295 5.60 -22.25 2.94
N LEU A 296 6.15 -22.21 1.73
CA LEU A 296 7.43 -21.58 1.43
C LEU A 296 7.16 -20.30 0.64
N SER A 297 7.74 -19.19 1.08
CA SER A 297 7.60 -17.93 0.36
C SER A 297 8.95 -17.28 0.13
N GLY A 298 9.09 -16.63 -1.02
CA GLY A 298 10.24 -15.83 -1.38
C GLY A 298 9.77 -14.50 -1.98
N SER A 299 10.41 -13.41 -1.59
CA SER A 299 10.15 -12.09 -2.14
C SER A 299 11.47 -11.38 -2.41
N TYR A 300 11.58 -10.76 -3.56
CA TYR A 300 12.72 -9.92 -3.93
C TYR A 300 12.26 -8.57 -4.40
N THR A 301 12.83 -7.50 -3.88
CA THR A 301 12.61 -6.14 -4.35
C THR A 301 13.92 -5.48 -4.73
N TYR A 302 13.94 -4.93 -5.94
CA TYR A 302 14.91 -3.95 -6.41
C TYR A 302 14.23 -2.59 -6.50
N TYR A 303 14.82 -1.59 -5.87
CA TYR A 303 14.34 -0.21 -5.92
C TYR A 303 15.52 0.72 -6.23
N ARG A 304 15.32 1.67 -7.15
CA ARG A 304 16.30 2.68 -7.51
C ARG A 304 15.62 4.02 -7.74
N THR A 305 16.18 5.08 -7.17
CA THR A 305 15.66 6.43 -7.33
C THR A 305 16.80 7.43 -7.55
N PRO A 306 17.22 7.70 -8.80
CA PRO A 306 18.07 8.82 -9.13
C PRO A 306 17.29 10.13 -9.04
N GLN A 307 17.91 11.15 -8.49
CA GLN A 307 17.36 12.49 -8.34
C GLN A 307 18.42 13.54 -8.73
N GLN A 308 17.95 14.64 -9.29
CA GLN A 308 18.76 15.81 -9.59
C GLN A 308 18.02 17.05 -9.10
N GLN A 309 18.76 17.99 -8.54
CA GLN A 309 18.27 19.27 -8.07
C GLN A 309 19.25 20.35 -8.49
N ALA A 310 18.75 21.42 -9.09
CA ALA A 310 19.49 22.64 -9.35
C ALA A 310 18.79 23.79 -8.62
N LEU A 311 19.53 24.57 -7.87
CA LEU A 311 19.10 25.75 -7.14
C LEU A 311 19.96 26.93 -7.55
N ASP A 312 19.31 27.97 -8.05
CA ASP A 312 19.93 29.26 -8.35
C ASP A 312 19.17 30.36 -7.61
N GLY A 313 19.89 31.26 -6.95
CA GLY A 313 19.24 32.38 -6.30
C GLY A 313 20.16 33.37 -5.65
N THR A 314 19.57 34.50 -5.29
CA THR A 314 20.19 35.57 -4.53
C THR A 314 19.53 35.69 -3.17
N MET A 315 20.33 36.04 -2.20
CA MET A 315 19.95 36.27 -0.83
C MET A 315 20.36 37.69 -0.43
N THR A 316 19.39 38.48 -0.01
CA THR A 316 19.67 39.83 0.49
C THR A 316 19.82 39.77 2.02
N ALA A 317 21.02 40.01 2.53
CA ALA A 317 21.24 40.16 3.98
C ALA A 317 20.84 41.57 4.45
N GLU A 318 20.51 41.73 5.75
CA GLU A 318 20.11 43.05 6.33
C GLU A 318 21.08 44.20 6.06
N ASN A 319 22.33 43.92 5.81
CA ASN A 319 23.35 44.90 5.44
C ASN A 319 23.40 45.20 3.94
N LYS A 320 22.39 44.86 3.17
CA LYS A 320 22.24 45.05 1.71
C LYS A 320 23.31 44.35 0.84
N ASN A 321 24.06 43.41 1.40
CA ASN A 321 24.93 42.57 0.61
C ASN A 321 24.10 41.44 0.00
N GLU A 322 24.12 41.35 -1.32
CA GLU A 322 23.54 40.21 -2.02
C GLU A 322 24.55 39.05 -2.04
N THR A 323 24.13 37.89 -1.63
CA THR A 323 24.91 36.65 -1.75
C THR A 323 24.25 35.76 -2.80
N GLU A 324 25.00 35.50 -3.85
CA GLU A 324 24.57 34.58 -4.89
C GLU A 324 24.85 33.11 -4.47
N ARG A 325 23.90 32.24 -4.65
CA ARG A 325 24.03 30.81 -4.38
C ARG A 325 23.51 30.02 -5.58
N SER A 326 24.38 29.26 -6.20
CA SER A 326 24.03 28.35 -7.28
C SER A 326 24.60 26.96 -6.95
N LEU A 327 23.72 25.96 -6.91
CA LEU A 327 24.06 24.62 -6.50
C LEU A 327 23.41 23.59 -7.45
N THR A 328 24.16 22.56 -7.77
CA THR A 328 23.60 21.38 -8.42
C THR A 328 23.90 20.15 -7.57
N SER A 329 22.85 19.41 -7.20
CA SER A 329 22.95 18.18 -6.41
C SER A 329 22.42 17.00 -7.22
N GLY A 330 23.20 15.94 -7.29
CA GLY A 330 22.79 14.64 -7.82
C GLY A 330 22.82 13.59 -6.73
N SER A 331 21.74 12.84 -6.57
CA SER A 331 21.69 11.74 -5.61
C SER A 331 21.05 10.50 -6.23
N GLU A 332 21.42 9.35 -5.70
CA GLU A 332 20.80 8.08 -6.07
C GLU A 332 20.74 7.16 -4.87
N GLN A 333 19.60 6.49 -4.69
CA GLN A 333 19.45 5.41 -3.74
C GLN A 333 19.12 4.13 -4.49
N THR A 334 19.78 3.03 -4.11
CA THR A 334 19.51 1.70 -4.61
C THR A 334 19.30 0.74 -3.44
N ILE A 335 18.16 0.05 -3.41
CA ILE A 335 17.81 -0.93 -2.39
C ILE A 335 17.59 -2.29 -3.05
N ASN A 336 18.26 -3.30 -2.52
CA ASN A 336 18.02 -4.71 -2.82
C ASN A 336 17.54 -5.40 -1.55
N LYS A 337 16.35 -6.00 -1.60
CA LYS A 337 15.75 -6.65 -0.44
C LYS A 337 15.28 -8.06 -0.80
N TRP A 338 15.78 -9.05 -0.07
CA TRP A 338 15.40 -10.46 -0.16
C TRP A 338 14.66 -10.86 1.11
N MET A 339 13.62 -11.63 0.98
CA MET A 339 12.91 -12.22 2.10
C MET A 339 12.52 -13.66 1.76
N PHE A 340 12.73 -14.57 2.70
CA PHE A 340 12.34 -15.96 2.60
C PHE A 340 11.59 -16.34 3.88
N THR A 341 10.49 -17.07 3.75
CA THR A 341 9.77 -17.65 4.88
C THR A 341 9.51 -19.15 4.67
N ALA A 342 9.47 -19.88 5.77
CA ALA A 342 9.01 -21.26 5.80
C ALA A 342 8.09 -21.42 7.01
N ASP A 343 6.81 -21.66 6.76
CA ASP A 343 5.75 -21.62 7.75
C ASP A 343 4.98 -22.93 7.75
N GLN A 344 4.90 -23.57 8.90
CA GLN A 344 4.17 -24.81 9.09
C GLN A 344 2.96 -24.58 9.98
N THR A 345 1.80 -25.09 9.57
CA THR A 345 0.57 -25.07 10.34
C THR A 345 -0.01 -26.46 10.49
N HIS A 346 -0.47 -26.79 11.69
CA HIS A 346 -1.17 -28.02 12.00
C HIS A 346 -2.52 -27.75 12.63
N SER A 347 -3.55 -28.41 12.12
CA SER A 347 -4.85 -28.46 12.78
C SER A 347 -4.89 -29.76 13.61
N LEU A 348 -4.92 -29.61 14.92
CA LEU A 348 -4.90 -30.70 15.88
C LEU A 348 -6.35 -31.04 16.34
N ALA A 349 -6.49 -32.15 17.04
CA ALA A 349 -7.78 -32.56 17.60
C ALA A 349 -8.35 -31.50 18.57
N ASN A 350 -9.66 -31.54 18.79
CA ASN A 350 -10.38 -30.69 19.75
C ASN A 350 -10.20 -29.16 19.52
N GLY A 351 -10.03 -28.74 18.26
CA GLY A 351 -9.94 -27.30 17.92
C GLY A 351 -8.62 -26.61 18.30
N TRP A 352 -7.57 -27.40 18.56
CA TRP A 352 -6.21 -26.86 18.69
C TRP A 352 -5.58 -26.62 17.32
N GLY A 353 -4.79 -25.56 17.23
CA GLY A 353 -3.91 -25.28 16.11
C GLY A 353 -2.50 -25.00 16.60
N LEU A 354 -1.51 -25.46 15.87
CA LEU A 354 -0.11 -25.18 16.08
C LEU A 354 0.46 -24.52 14.84
N SER A 355 1.23 -23.45 14.99
CA SER A 355 1.97 -22.79 13.91
C SER A 355 3.40 -22.52 14.34
N TYR A 356 4.35 -22.70 13.46
CA TYR A 356 5.74 -22.34 13.68
C TYR A 356 6.43 -22.09 12.34
N GLY A 357 7.48 -21.31 12.37
CA GLY A 357 8.19 -20.98 11.15
C GLY A 357 9.42 -20.12 11.36
N VAL A 358 10.04 -19.78 10.26
CA VAL A 358 11.24 -18.97 10.18
C VAL A 358 11.12 -17.95 9.04
N LYS A 359 11.67 -16.75 9.25
CA LYS A 359 11.89 -15.72 8.23
C LYS A 359 13.36 -15.31 8.24
N GLY A 360 13.94 -15.24 7.06
CA GLY A 360 15.21 -14.56 6.80
C GLY A 360 14.96 -13.36 5.87
N GLN A 361 15.48 -12.18 6.23
CA GLN A 361 15.42 -10.98 5.40
C GLN A 361 16.83 -10.37 5.30
N PHE A 362 17.20 -9.99 4.09
CA PHE A 362 18.50 -9.40 3.77
C PHE A 362 18.25 -8.14 2.95
N THR A 363 18.78 -7.02 3.41
CA THR A 363 18.62 -5.74 2.74
C THR A 363 20.01 -5.13 2.52
N SER A 364 20.27 -4.66 1.30
CA SER A 364 21.39 -3.79 0.96
C SER A 364 20.84 -2.46 0.49
N ASN A 365 21.25 -1.38 1.13
CA ASN A 365 20.87 -0.01 0.82
C ASN A 365 22.15 0.79 0.52
N LYS A 366 22.27 1.24 -0.73
CA LYS A 366 23.35 2.11 -1.19
C LYS A 366 22.75 3.45 -1.55
N SER A 367 23.31 4.50 -0.98
CA SER A 367 22.91 5.87 -1.28
C SER A 367 24.14 6.71 -1.46
N TYR A 368 24.14 7.58 -2.48
CA TYR A 368 25.15 8.59 -2.64
C TYR A 368 24.52 9.92 -3.03
N GLN A 369 25.18 11.00 -2.67
CA GLN A 369 24.85 12.35 -3.08
C GLN A 369 26.15 13.11 -3.35
N THR A 370 26.14 13.93 -4.39
CA THR A 370 27.21 14.89 -4.70
C THR A 370 26.58 16.23 -5.00
N THR A 371 27.05 17.27 -4.33
CA THR A 371 26.63 18.65 -4.57
C THR A 371 27.83 19.44 -5.05
N ILE A 372 27.63 20.20 -6.11
CA ILE A 372 28.62 21.10 -6.70
C ILE A 372 28.08 22.53 -6.70
N ASP A 373 28.99 23.49 -6.54
CA ASP A 373 28.71 24.91 -6.73
C ASP A 373 28.73 25.33 -8.23
N LYS A 374 28.52 26.62 -8.49
CA LYS A 374 28.51 27.19 -9.84
C LYS A 374 29.86 27.04 -10.60
N ASP A 375 30.96 26.91 -9.87
CA ASP A 375 32.29 26.78 -10.43
C ASP A 375 32.68 25.29 -10.64
N GLY A 376 31.77 24.38 -10.33
CA GLY A 376 31.98 22.93 -10.41
C GLY A 376 32.76 22.36 -9.23
N THR A 377 32.94 23.13 -8.16
CA THR A 377 33.63 22.65 -6.93
C THR A 377 32.70 21.78 -6.13
N ILE A 378 33.15 20.60 -5.69
CA ILE A 378 32.40 19.71 -4.83
C ILE A 378 32.29 20.31 -3.44
N LEU A 379 31.07 20.42 -2.94
CA LEU A 379 30.77 20.86 -1.57
C LEU A 379 30.74 19.65 -0.62
N PRO A 380 31.70 19.57 0.34
CA PRO A 380 31.77 18.44 1.26
C PRO A 380 30.52 18.25 2.10
N GLU A 381 29.89 19.34 2.54
CA GLU A 381 28.66 19.34 3.34
C GLU A 381 27.44 18.77 2.61
N GLY A 382 27.43 18.85 1.29
CA GLY A 382 26.36 18.30 0.43
C GLY A 382 26.77 16.99 -0.26
N THR A 383 27.85 16.36 0.18
CA THR A 383 28.35 15.12 -0.43
C THR A 383 28.37 13.99 0.60
N SER A 384 27.70 12.91 0.31
CA SER A 384 27.59 11.75 1.21
C SER A 384 27.57 10.44 0.43
N SER A 385 28.04 9.38 1.06
CA SER A 385 27.93 8.01 0.54
C SER A 385 27.68 7.05 1.70
N VAL A 386 26.62 6.29 1.60
CA VAL A 386 26.20 5.32 2.61
C VAL A 386 26.03 3.96 1.93
N ASP A 387 26.65 2.92 2.48
CA ASP A 387 26.44 1.53 2.08
C ASP A 387 26.08 0.72 3.34
N ASN A 388 24.80 0.46 3.52
CA ASN A 388 24.26 -0.25 4.67
C ASN A 388 23.71 -1.61 4.26
N SER A 389 24.05 -2.63 5.05
CA SER A 389 23.46 -3.95 4.93
C SER A 389 22.79 -4.39 6.23
N GLU A 390 21.63 -5.00 6.11
CA GLU A 390 20.86 -5.48 7.24
C GLU A 390 20.47 -6.94 7.05
N ARG A 391 20.42 -7.66 8.16
CA ARG A 391 19.95 -9.05 8.22
C ARG A 391 18.97 -9.19 9.37
N ILE A 392 17.82 -9.78 9.09
CA ILE A 392 16.83 -10.10 10.09
C ILE A 392 16.55 -11.59 10.02
N TRP A 393 16.74 -12.27 11.14
CA TRP A 393 16.28 -13.63 11.35
C TRP A 393 15.14 -13.61 12.36
N ASN A 394 14.04 -14.26 12.04
CA ASN A 394 12.88 -14.37 12.92
C ASN A 394 12.45 -15.83 12.97
N ILE A 395 12.29 -16.36 14.17
CA ILE A 395 11.70 -17.68 14.42
C ILE A 395 10.47 -17.47 15.30
N TYR A 396 9.41 -18.22 15.05
CA TYR A 396 8.22 -18.14 15.87
C TYR A 396 7.57 -19.48 16.14
N ALA A 397 6.81 -19.54 17.20
CA ALA A 397 5.85 -20.59 17.51
C ALA A 397 4.55 -19.97 18.04
N GLY A 398 3.42 -20.59 17.71
CA GLY A 398 2.11 -20.12 18.13
C GLY A 398 1.11 -21.25 18.27
N PHE A 399 0.18 -21.06 19.21
CA PHE A 399 -0.93 -21.97 19.46
C PHE A 399 -2.24 -21.21 19.32
N SER A 400 -3.23 -21.86 18.75
CA SER A 400 -4.60 -21.37 18.71
C SER A 400 -5.55 -22.40 19.29
N LYS A 401 -6.62 -21.94 19.91
CA LYS A 401 -7.67 -22.79 20.46
C LYS A 401 -9.03 -22.18 20.22
N GLN A 402 -9.88 -22.92 19.52
CA GLN A 402 -11.31 -22.65 19.51
C GLN A 402 -11.92 -23.43 20.68
N ILE A 403 -12.26 -22.73 21.78
CA ILE A 403 -12.81 -23.35 22.99
C ILE A 403 -14.25 -23.82 22.74
N ASN A 404 -15.05 -22.92 22.16
CA ASN A 404 -16.41 -23.18 21.71
C ASN A 404 -16.75 -22.23 20.53
N LYS A 405 -17.99 -22.16 20.09
CA LYS A 405 -18.42 -21.28 18.99
C LYS A 405 -18.23 -19.79 19.30
N SER A 406 -18.17 -19.44 20.60
CA SER A 406 -18.11 -18.05 21.06
C SER A 406 -16.72 -17.60 21.49
N ILE A 407 -15.82 -18.51 21.88
CA ILE A 407 -14.52 -18.14 22.47
C ILE A 407 -13.39 -18.74 21.65
N SER A 408 -12.49 -17.89 21.19
CA SER A 408 -11.23 -18.26 20.55
C SER A 408 -10.05 -17.58 21.22
N LEU A 409 -8.94 -18.32 21.33
CA LEU A 409 -7.67 -17.85 21.86
C LEU A 409 -6.57 -18.11 20.82
N GLU A 410 -5.64 -17.20 20.72
CA GLU A 410 -4.41 -17.36 19.96
C GLU A 410 -3.26 -16.70 20.72
N ALA A 411 -2.21 -17.46 20.97
CA ALA A 411 -0.97 -16.97 21.60
C ALA A 411 0.21 -17.36 20.72
N SER A 412 1.15 -16.45 20.55
CA SER A 412 2.39 -16.73 19.82
C SER A 412 3.57 -15.95 20.41
N VAL A 413 4.75 -16.45 20.14
CA VAL A 413 6.00 -15.79 20.48
C VAL A 413 6.92 -15.85 19.25
N ALA A 414 7.54 -14.72 18.93
CA ALA A 414 8.58 -14.62 17.95
C ALA A 414 9.88 -14.16 18.61
N ALA A 415 11.02 -14.78 18.26
CA ALA A 415 12.35 -14.31 18.57
C ALA A 415 13.02 -13.80 17.30
N GLU A 416 13.56 -12.60 17.36
CA GLU A 416 14.15 -11.95 16.20
C GLU A 416 15.53 -11.42 16.51
N GLN A 417 16.47 -11.73 15.63
CA GLN A 417 17.76 -11.08 15.55
C GLN A 417 17.74 -10.02 14.46
N TYR A 418 18.05 -8.80 14.83
CA TYR A 418 18.29 -7.70 13.91
C TYR A 418 19.77 -7.33 13.93
N HIS A 419 20.41 -7.43 12.79
CA HIS A 419 21.81 -7.08 12.58
C HIS A 419 21.93 -6.01 11.50
N SER A 420 22.60 -4.91 11.82
CA SER A 420 22.98 -3.84 10.91
C SER A 420 24.36 -3.30 11.31
N PRO A 421 24.97 -2.38 10.58
CA PRO A 421 26.25 -1.77 10.98
C PRO A 421 26.22 -1.12 12.37
N ILE A 422 25.06 -0.69 12.86
CA ILE A 422 24.87 0.03 14.14
C ILE A 422 24.19 -0.84 15.21
N TRP A 423 23.55 -1.94 14.85
CA TRP A 423 22.74 -2.76 15.74
C TRP A 423 23.04 -4.24 15.57
N ASP A 424 23.18 -4.96 16.68
CA ASP A 424 23.14 -6.42 16.71
C ASP A 424 22.41 -6.83 17.98
N LYS A 425 21.10 -7.09 17.86
CA LYS A 425 20.23 -7.30 19.03
C LYS A 425 19.22 -8.41 18.78
N TRP A 426 19.03 -9.24 19.78
CA TRP A 426 17.91 -10.16 19.91
C TRP A 426 16.75 -9.50 20.64
N ARG A 427 15.55 -9.76 20.16
CA ARG A 427 14.29 -9.33 20.77
C ARG A 427 13.28 -10.47 20.74
N VAL A 428 12.42 -10.50 21.77
CA VAL A 428 11.33 -11.48 21.86
C VAL A 428 10.01 -10.72 21.87
N TYR A 429 9.07 -11.19 21.06
CA TYR A 429 7.79 -10.54 20.81
C TYR A 429 6.65 -11.51 21.12
N PRO A 430 6.12 -11.54 22.34
CA PRO A 430 4.91 -12.27 22.66
C PRO A 430 3.69 -11.53 22.11
N THR A 431 2.70 -12.32 21.65
CA THR A 431 1.38 -11.84 21.25
C THR A 431 0.31 -12.71 21.86
N LEU A 432 -0.82 -12.10 22.22
CA LEU A 432 -2.00 -12.79 22.73
C LEU A 432 -3.24 -12.14 22.13
N ASN A 433 -4.17 -12.96 21.63
CA ASN A 433 -5.49 -12.54 21.21
C ASN A 433 -6.53 -13.44 21.84
N ALA A 434 -7.47 -12.84 22.55
CA ALA A 434 -8.63 -13.52 23.11
C ALA A 434 -9.90 -12.85 22.60
N LEU A 435 -10.78 -13.62 22.05
CA LEU A 435 -11.99 -13.12 21.44
C LEU A 435 -13.18 -13.87 22.00
N TRP A 436 -14.18 -13.11 22.48
CA TRP A 436 -15.39 -13.65 23.06
C TRP A 436 -16.64 -13.00 22.43
N ASN A 437 -17.39 -13.79 21.67
CA ASN A 437 -18.73 -13.44 21.20
C ASN A 437 -19.70 -13.65 22.34
N ILE A 438 -20.03 -12.59 23.08
CA ILE A 438 -20.94 -12.63 24.23
C ILE A 438 -22.36 -12.87 23.73
N SER A 439 -22.72 -12.23 22.62
CA SER A 439 -23.99 -12.37 21.92
C SER A 439 -23.82 -12.02 20.44
N ASP A 440 -24.85 -12.14 19.64
CA ASP A 440 -24.82 -11.77 18.22
C ASP A 440 -24.44 -10.31 17.97
N ASN A 441 -24.66 -9.44 18.96
CA ASN A 441 -24.41 -7.99 18.87
C ASN A 441 -23.27 -7.51 19.77
N HIS A 442 -22.68 -8.38 20.61
CA HIS A 442 -21.64 -7.98 21.56
C HIS A 442 -20.41 -8.88 21.42
N LEU A 443 -19.31 -8.25 21.11
CA LEU A 443 -18.00 -8.86 20.95
C LEU A 443 -17.01 -8.21 21.92
N LEU A 444 -16.30 -9.02 22.69
CA LEU A 444 -15.14 -8.60 23.45
C LEU A 444 -13.87 -9.13 22.79
N ASN A 445 -12.94 -8.25 22.51
CA ASN A 445 -11.60 -8.61 22.03
C ASN A 445 -10.56 -8.07 23.00
N LEU A 446 -9.73 -8.95 23.54
CA LEU A 446 -8.54 -8.62 24.33
C LEU A 446 -7.32 -8.99 23.53
N SER A 447 -6.44 -8.04 23.26
CA SER A 447 -5.19 -8.25 22.53
C SER A 447 -4.00 -7.67 23.28
N PHE A 448 -2.88 -8.38 23.21
CA PHE A 448 -1.59 -7.93 23.68
C PHE A 448 -0.54 -8.15 22.59
N SER A 449 0.27 -7.14 22.34
CA SER A 449 1.43 -7.25 21.46
C SER A 449 2.58 -6.43 21.99
N SER A 450 3.80 -6.86 21.71
CA SER A 450 5.00 -6.06 21.88
C SER A 450 5.57 -5.69 20.52
N ASN A 451 6.07 -4.47 20.40
CA ASN A 451 6.67 -3.95 19.19
C ASN A 451 8.00 -3.25 19.49
N SER A 452 8.86 -3.14 18.51
CA SER A 452 10.00 -2.22 18.51
C SER A 452 10.17 -1.67 17.11
N GLU A 453 10.39 -0.36 17.04
CA GLU A 453 10.67 0.35 15.82
C GLU A 453 12.18 0.55 15.70
N PHE A 454 12.68 0.38 14.50
CA PHE A 454 14.03 0.73 14.11
C PHE A 454 13.97 1.98 13.24
N PRO A 455 14.99 2.86 13.30
CA PRO A 455 15.04 4.03 12.45
C PRO A 455 14.84 3.66 10.99
N SER A 456 14.07 4.46 10.27
CA SER A 456 13.88 4.27 8.83
C SER A 456 15.20 4.52 8.07
N TYR A 457 15.33 3.99 6.86
CA TYR A 457 16.51 4.28 6.03
C TYR A 457 16.72 5.78 5.81
N TRP A 458 15.64 6.54 5.71
CA TRP A 458 15.67 8.00 5.56
C TRP A 458 16.26 8.71 6.78
N SER A 459 15.94 8.24 7.98
CA SER A 459 16.48 8.82 9.23
C SER A 459 17.94 8.45 9.50
N THR A 460 18.51 7.54 8.72
CA THR A 460 19.94 7.15 8.81
C THR A 460 20.76 7.69 7.65
N MET A 461 20.17 8.48 6.76
CA MET A 461 20.85 9.12 5.64
C MET A 461 21.44 10.45 6.07
N SER A 462 22.63 10.75 5.55
CA SER A 462 23.28 12.06 5.71
C SER A 462 23.08 12.92 4.46
N ASN A 463 21.91 12.86 3.83
CA ASN A 463 21.63 13.62 2.63
C ASN A 463 21.16 15.04 2.99
N VAL A 464 21.65 16.05 2.28
CA VAL A 464 21.24 17.44 2.41
C VAL A 464 20.33 17.81 1.26
N PHE A 465 19.11 18.23 1.57
CA PHE A 465 18.16 18.76 0.59
C PHE A 465 18.00 20.26 0.77
N TYR A 466 18.11 20.99 -0.33
CA TYR A 466 17.92 22.44 -0.32
C TYR A 466 16.46 22.76 -0.63
N SER A 467 15.76 23.39 0.30
CA SER A 467 14.39 23.86 0.08
C SER A 467 14.34 25.34 -0.36
N SER A 468 15.38 26.08 -0.08
CA SER A 468 15.58 27.46 -0.53
C SER A 468 17.07 27.83 -0.42
N THR A 469 17.44 29.05 -0.79
CA THR A 469 18.79 29.58 -0.56
C THR A 469 19.19 29.65 0.91
N TYR A 470 18.21 29.61 1.84
CA TYR A 470 18.40 29.71 3.30
C TYR A 470 18.17 28.43 4.06
N THR A 471 17.53 27.45 3.47
CA THR A 471 17.04 26.28 4.23
C THR A 471 17.61 25.00 3.65
N GLU A 472 18.35 24.30 4.47
CA GLU A 472 18.86 22.97 4.27
C GLU A 472 18.07 22.01 5.18
N ILE A 473 17.78 20.81 4.69
CA ILE A 473 17.15 19.72 5.45
C ILE A 473 18.16 18.59 5.50
N HIS A 474 18.58 18.23 6.72
CA HIS A 474 19.52 17.15 7.00
C HIS A 474 18.83 15.87 7.43
#